data_2f24739f5b36893635ff4f99013c424e
#
_entry.id   2f24739f5b36893635ff4f99013c424e
#
_cell.length_a   1.000
_cell.length_b   1.000
_cell.length_c   1.000
_cell.angle_alpha   90.00
_cell.angle_beta   90.00
_cell.angle_gamma   90.00
#
_symmetry.space_group_name_H-M   'P 1'
#
loop_
_entity.id
_entity.type
_entity.pdbx_description
1 polymer ?
#
loop_
_entity_poly.entity_id
_entity_poly.type
_entity_poly.pdbx_seq_one_letter_code
_entity_poly.pdbx_strand_id
1 'polypeptide(L)'
;MPHQEVIHFWFHELRPAQWFRIDRKMDQHITDRFEGLVDDAFRGRLFSWSSKPPSALALVLLFDQFPRHLWRGQAKAFSGDAQALSLSIEAERQGWIQNEPEQAKRQFWLMPRLHSEQICLLYTSPSPRD
;
A
#
# COMPACT_ATOMS: atom_id res chain seq x y z
N MET A 1 11.06 -3.25 15.47
CA MET A 1 9.76 -2.54 15.41
C MET A 1 8.94 -3.09 14.27
N PRO A 2 7.65 -3.27 14.45
CA PRO A 2 6.80 -3.89 13.43
C PRO A 2 6.81 -3.19 12.07
N HIS A 3 6.87 -1.86 12.03
CA HIS A 3 6.89 -1.17 10.74
C HIS A 3 8.19 -1.43 9.99
N GLN A 4 9.30 -1.60 10.69
CA GLN A 4 10.57 -1.93 10.05
C GLN A 4 10.52 -3.31 9.43
N GLU A 5 9.83 -4.23 10.05
CA GLU A 5 9.66 -5.57 9.51
C GLU A 5 8.85 -5.54 8.22
N VAL A 6 7.80 -4.73 8.16
CA VAL A 6 6.99 -4.56 6.95
C VAL A 6 7.85 -4.01 5.82
N ILE A 7 8.60 -2.94 6.08
CA ILE A 7 9.46 -2.31 5.08
C ILE A 7 10.54 -3.28 4.61
N HIS A 8 11.19 -3.97 5.55
CA HIS A 8 12.24 -4.92 5.21
C HIS A 8 11.70 -6.06 4.34
N PHE A 9 10.54 -6.62 4.72
CA PHE A 9 9.95 -7.69 3.94
C PHE A 9 9.66 -7.23 2.51
N TRP A 10 9.00 -6.10 2.36
CA TRP A 10 8.53 -5.66 1.05
C TRP A 10 9.68 -5.24 0.13
N PHE A 11 10.65 -4.52 0.67
CA PHE A 11 11.72 -3.94 -0.16
C PHE A 11 13.00 -4.75 -0.20
N HIS A 12 13.20 -5.69 0.72
CA HIS A 12 14.44 -6.45 0.80
C HIS A 12 14.26 -7.96 0.70
N GLU A 13 13.19 -8.51 1.25
CA GLU A 13 12.95 -9.96 1.13
C GLU A 13 12.25 -10.28 -0.18
N LEU A 14 11.34 -9.46 -0.64
CA LEU A 14 10.71 -9.65 -1.94
C LEU A 14 11.55 -9.02 -3.03
N ARG A 15 11.57 -9.65 -4.20
CA ARG A 15 12.17 -9.04 -5.38
C ARG A 15 11.09 -8.26 -6.11
N PRO A 16 11.45 -7.21 -6.86
CA PRO A 16 10.44 -6.44 -7.59
C PRO A 16 9.52 -7.29 -8.47
N ALA A 17 10.03 -8.37 -9.07
CA ALA A 17 9.21 -9.24 -9.88
C ALA A 17 8.11 -9.93 -9.08
N GLN A 18 8.24 -10.00 -7.76
CA GLN A 18 7.27 -10.67 -6.91
C GLN A 18 6.17 -9.75 -6.42
N TRP A 19 6.37 -8.44 -6.47
CA TRP A 19 5.39 -7.49 -5.91
C TRP A 19 4.00 -7.64 -6.50
N PHE A 20 3.92 -7.86 -7.81
CA PHE A 20 2.64 -7.89 -8.52
C PHE A 20 2.32 -9.26 -9.12
N ARG A 21 3.14 -10.26 -8.80
CA ARG A 21 2.93 -11.59 -9.35
C ARG A 21 1.84 -12.33 -8.59
N ILE A 22 1.02 -13.07 -9.31
CA ILE A 22 0.02 -13.93 -8.69
C ILE A 22 0.71 -15.22 -8.27
N ASP A 23 0.82 -15.45 -6.97
CA ASP A 23 1.53 -16.60 -6.42
C ASP A 23 0.86 -16.99 -5.11
N ARG A 24 0.15 -18.12 -5.12
CA ARG A 24 -0.60 -18.57 -3.95
C ARG A 24 0.27 -18.81 -2.74
N LYS A 25 1.48 -19.34 -2.94
CA LYS A 25 2.37 -19.60 -1.82
C LYS A 25 2.83 -18.30 -1.19
N MET A 26 3.13 -17.32 -2.00
CA MET A 26 3.53 -16.01 -1.50
C MET A 26 2.36 -15.33 -0.80
N ASP A 27 1.15 -15.42 -1.37
CA ASP A 27 -0.03 -14.85 -0.73
C ASP A 27 -0.27 -15.48 0.64
N GLN A 28 -0.10 -16.80 0.75
CA GLN A 28 -0.26 -17.48 2.03
C GLN A 28 0.83 -17.08 3.02
N HIS A 29 2.06 -16.94 2.56
CA HIS A 29 3.16 -16.53 3.41
C HIS A 29 2.91 -15.13 3.97
N ILE A 30 2.45 -14.21 3.12
CA ILE A 30 2.14 -12.84 3.56
C ILE A 30 0.98 -12.86 4.56
N THR A 31 -0.05 -13.65 4.28
CA THR A 31 -1.18 -13.78 5.20
C THR A 31 -0.73 -14.28 6.56
N ASP A 32 0.03 -15.37 6.57
CA ASP A 32 0.47 -15.97 7.83
C ASP A 32 1.32 -15.01 8.66
N ARG A 33 2.10 -14.19 7.99
CA ARG A 33 3.07 -13.34 8.69
C ARG A 33 2.51 -11.97 9.06
N PHE A 34 1.62 -11.41 8.23
CA PHE A 34 1.22 -10.03 8.39
C PHE A 34 -0.28 -9.78 8.57
N GLU A 35 -1.10 -10.84 8.57
CA GLU A 35 -2.55 -10.65 8.72
C GLU A 35 -2.90 -9.86 9.98
N GLY A 36 -2.20 -10.13 11.08
CA GLY A 36 -2.45 -9.41 12.33
C GLY A 36 -2.17 -7.92 12.22
N LEU A 37 -1.08 -7.55 11.54
CA LEU A 37 -0.76 -6.14 11.34
C LEU A 37 -1.74 -5.46 10.41
N VAL A 38 -2.19 -6.16 9.36
CA VAL A 38 -3.20 -5.60 8.45
C VAL A 38 -4.48 -5.36 9.24
N ASP A 39 -4.90 -6.32 10.06
CA ASP A 39 -6.09 -6.17 10.90
C ASP A 39 -5.93 -4.98 11.84
N ASP A 40 -4.78 -4.85 12.49
CA ASP A 40 -4.52 -3.72 13.39
C ASP A 40 -4.59 -2.39 12.64
N ALA A 41 -4.07 -2.33 11.42
CA ALA A 41 -4.13 -1.11 10.64
C ALA A 41 -5.58 -0.73 10.34
N PHE A 42 -6.38 -1.71 9.92
CA PHE A 42 -7.78 -1.45 9.58
C PHE A 42 -8.63 -1.07 10.80
N ARG A 43 -8.22 -1.49 12.00
CA ARG A 43 -8.90 -1.12 13.24
C ARG A 43 -8.42 0.20 13.83
N GLY A 44 -7.50 0.88 13.15
CA GLY A 44 -6.97 2.16 13.62
C GLY A 44 -5.93 2.06 14.72
N ARG A 45 -5.47 0.86 15.03
CA ARG A 45 -4.50 0.64 16.12
C ARG A 45 -3.09 1.12 15.78
N LEU A 46 -2.80 1.31 14.49
CA LEU A 46 -1.49 1.74 14.04
C LEU A 46 -1.50 3.21 13.58
N PHE A 47 -2.47 3.98 14.03
CA PHE A 47 -2.60 5.37 13.61
C PHE A 47 -1.33 6.18 13.86
N SER A 48 -0.62 5.91 14.96
CA SER A 48 0.60 6.63 15.28
C SER A 48 1.70 6.46 14.23
N TRP A 49 1.61 5.42 13.41
CA TRP A 49 2.60 5.21 12.35
C TRP A 49 2.52 6.29 11.28
N SER A 50 1.42 7.01 11.19
CA SER A 50 1.25 8.03 10.15
C SER A 50 2.08 9.29 10.40
N SER A 51 2.73 9.41 11.55
CA SER A 51 3.42 10.65 11.90
C SER A 51 4.86 10.76 11.36
N LYS A 52 5.44 9.67 10.88
CA LYS A 52 6.82 9.68 10.38
C LYS A 52 6.91 8.92 9.06
N PRO A 53 7.83 9.34 8.15
CA PRO A 53 7.90 8.72 6.82
C PRO A 53 8.04 7.20 6.80
N PRO A 54 8.97 6.59 7.54
CA PRO A 54 9.14 5.14 7.40
C PRO A 54 7.93 4.35 7.85
N SER A 55 7.34 4.72 8.98
CA SER A 55 6.19 3.99 9.48
C SER A 55 4.93 4.30 8.69
N ALA A 56 4.82 5.53 8.17
CA ALA A 56 3.69 5.87 7.32
C ALA A 56 3.72 5.09 6.00
N LEU A 57 4.91 4.89 5.43
CA LEU A 57 5.02 4.07 4.23
C LEU A 57 4.61 2.62 4.51
N ALA A 58 4.98 2.10 5.67
CA ALA A 58 4.53 0.77 6.07
C ALA A 58 3.00 0.70 6.13
N LEU A 59 2.35 1.75 6.65
CA LEU A 59 0.89 1.81 6.65
C LEU A 59 0.31 1.80 5.24
N VAL A 60 0.93 2.54 4.32
CA VAL A 60 0.48 2.54 2.93
C VAL A 60 0.50 1.12 2.39
N LEU A 61 1.57 0.37 2.65
CA LEU A 61 1.66 -1.01 2.20
C LEU A 61 0.57 -1.88 2.83
N LEU A 62 0.30 -1.70 4.11
CA LEU A 62 -0.72 -2.48 4.82
C LEU A 62 -2.13 -2.19 4.31
N PHE A 63 -2.39 -0.97 3.83
CA PHE A 63 -3.71 -0.63 3.30
C PHE A 63 -3.83 -0.88 1.80
N ASP A 64 -2.73 -0.71 1.05
CA ASP A 64 -2.79 -0.76 -0.42
C ASP A 64 -2.36 -2.11 -0.99
N GLN A 65 -1.20 -2.60 -0.62
CA GLN A 65 -0.61 -3.77 -1.26
C GLN A 65 -0.93 -5.09 -0.56
N PHE A 66 -0.80 -5.15 0.75
CA PHE A 66 -1.00 -6.38 1.49
C PHE A 66 -2.42 -6.93 1.34
N PRO A 67 -3.47 -6.11 1.37
CA PRO A 67 -4.82 -6.64 1.15
C PRO A 67 -5.00 -7.31 -0.20
N ARG A 68 -4.27 -6.87 -1.22
CA ARG A 68 -4.34 -7.50 -2.54
C ARG A 68 -3.78 -8.91 -2.52
N HIS A 69 -2.88 -9.22 -1.61
CA HIS A 69 -2.36 -10.58 -1.42
C HIS A 69 -3.21 -11.41 -0.47
N LEU A 70 -3.67 -10.79 0.63
CA LEU A 70 -4.47 -11.50 1.62
C LEU A 70 -5.85 -11.90 1.08
N TRP A 71 -6.45 -11.03 0.30
CA TRP A 71 -7.83 -11.18 -0.14
C TRP A 71 -7.95 -11.16 -1.66
N ARG A 72 -6.99 -11.78 -2.31
CA ARG A 72 -6.95 -11.80 -3.78
C ARG A 72 -8.24 -12.35 -4.35
N GLY A 73 -8.80 -11.64 -5.32
CA GLY A 73 -10.04 -12.04 -5.95
C GLY A 73 -11.30 -11.60 -5.23
N GLN A 74 -11.16 -10.90 -4.10
CA GLN A 74 -12.30 -10.42 -3.32
C GLN A 74 -12.35 -8.89 -3.35
N ALA A 75 -13.54 -8.33 -3.23
CA ALA A 75 -13.68 -6.88 -3.15
C ALA A 75 -12.92 -6.30 -1.95
N LYS A 76 -12.79 -7.08 -0.89
CA LYS A 76 -12.08 -6.67 0.32
C LYS A 76 -10.62 -6.31 0.03
N ALA A 77 -10.03 -6.86 -1.04
CA ALA A 77 -8.66 -6.54 -1.42
C ALA A 77 -8.44 -5.05 -1.65
N PHE A 78 -9.51 -4.30 -1.93
CA PHE A 78 -9.42 -2.88 -2.23
C PHE A 78 -9.97 -2.01 -1.11
N SER A 79 -10.34 -2.62 0.01
CA SER A 79 -11.02 -1.89 1.09
C SER A 79 -10.15 -0.87 1.81
N GLY A 80 -8.83 -0.95 1.65
CA GLY A 80 -7.91 0.02 2.25
C GLY A 80 -7.46 1.14 1.31
N ASP A 81 -7.96 1.15 0.07
CA ASP A 81 -7.46 2.09 -0.94
C ASP A 81 -7.66 3.56 -0.54
N ALA A 82 -8.78 3.89 0.09
CA ALA A 82 -9.05 5.26 0.51
C ALA A 82 -8.07 5.73 1.59
N GLN A 83 -7.78 4.86 2.56
CA GLN A 83 -6.83 5.18 3.62
C GLN A 83 -5.41 5.34 3.06
N ALA A 84 -5.03 4.45 2.14
CA ALA A 84 -3.72 4.55 1.50
C ALA A 84 -3.59 5.83 0.70
N LEU A 85 -4.64 6.22 0.00
CA LEU A 85 -4.64 7.47 -0.77
C LEU A 85 -4.46 8.68 0.14
N SER A 86 -5.15 8.72 1.27
CA SER A 86 -5.01 9.81 2.23
C SER A 86 -3.57 9.92 2.73
N LEU A 87 -2.94 8.77 3.03
CA LEU A 87 -1.55 8.76 3.47
C LEU A 87 -0.60 9.26 2.38
N SER A 88 -0.86 8.88 1.13
CA SER A 88 -0.05 9.31 0.00
C SER A 88 -0.13 10.83 -0.18
N ILE A 89 -1.32 11.38 -0.10
CA ILE A 89 -1.53 12.82 -0.24
C ILE A 89 -0.83 13.57 0.88
N GLU A 90 -0.95 13.09 2.10
CA GLU A 90 -0.30 13.73 3.23
C GLU A 90 1.23 13.65 3.12
N ALA A 91 1.75 12.51 2.66
CA ALA A 91 3.18 12.35 2.46
C ALA A 91 3.71 13.37 1.44
N GLU A 92 2.95 13.62 0.39
CA GLU A 92 3.36 14.63 -0.59
C GLU A 92 3.36 16.02 0.02
N ARG A 93 2.34 16.35 0.81
CA ARG A 93 2.28 17.66 1.48
C ARG A 93 3.46 17.87 2.43
N GLN A 94 3.92 16.80 3.08
CA GLN A 94 5.03 16.88 4.02
C GLN A 94 6.39 16.87 3.33
N GLY A 95 6.42 16.66 2.02
CA GLY A 95 7.69 16.57 1.30
C GLY A 95 8.37 15.21 1.40
N TRP A 96 7.70 14.22 1.98
CA TRP A 96 8.30 12.90 2.20
C TRP A 96 8.58 12.16 0.90
N ILE A 97 7.75 12.36 -0.11
CA ILE A 97 7.92 11.67 -1.39
C ILE A 97 9.11 12.27 -2.15
N GLN A 98 9.18 13.59 -2.22
CA GLN A 98 10.23 14.28 -2.94
C GLN A 98 11.59 14.05 -2.31
N ASN A 99 11.63 13.86 -1.01
CA ASN A 99 12.89 13.68 -0.30
C ASN A 99 13.28 12.20 -0.13
N GLU A 100 12.46 11.27 -0.61
CA GLU A 100 12.79 9.85 -0.52
C GLU A 100 13.85 9.50 -1.55
N PRO A 101 15.03 9.05 -1.14
CA PRO A 101 16.10 8.74 -2.10
C PRO A 101 15.90 7.43 -2.88
N GLU A 102 15.12 6.50 -2.36
CA GLU A 102 14.95 5.20 -3.02
C GLU A 102 13.75 5.24 -3.97
N GLN A 103 14.01 4.97 -5.24
CA GLN A 103 12.98 5.02 -6.26
C GLN A 103 11.83 4.04 -5.97
N ALA A 104 12.17 2.85 -5.49
CA ALA A 104 11.15 1.83 -5.19
C ALA A 104 10.18 2.33 -4.11
N LYS A 105 10.69 3.01 -3.09
CA LYS A 105 9.83 3.55 -2.04
C LYS A 105 8.95 4.67 -2.56
N ARG A 106 9.50 5.55 -3.41
CA ARG A 106 8.68 6.60 -4.05
C ARG A 106 7.56 5.98 -4.85
N GLN A 107 7.83 4.89 -5.56
CA GLN A 107 6.82 4.21 -6.34
C GLN A 107 5.63 3.78 -5.47
N PHE A 108 5.90 3.19 -4.30
CA PHE A 108 4.82 2.72 -3.44
C PHE A 108 4.12 3.84 -2.69
N TRP A 109 4.79 4.97 -2.45
CA TRP A 109 4.10 6.16 -1.98
C TRP A 109 3.04 6.62 -2.98
N LEU A 110 3.33 6.49 -4.28
CA LEU A 110 2.46 7.00 -5.35
C LEU A 110 1.46 5.97 -5.84
N MET A 111 1.64 4.71 -5.52
CA MET A 111 0.77 3.63 -6.00
C MET A 111 -0.72 3.87 -5.68
N PRO A 112 -1.08 4.36 -4.47
CA PRO A 112 -2.49 4.62 -4.18
C PRO A 112 -3.12 5.64 -5.14
N ARG A 113 -2.35 6.59 -5.63
CA ARG A 113 -2.86 7.55 -6.59
C ARG A 113 -3.14 6.90 -7.94
N LEU A 114 -2.25 6.00 -8.37
CA LEU A 114 -2.46 5.27 -9.61
C LEU A 114 -3.73 4.43 -9.54
N HIS A 115 -3.96 3.76 -8.42
CA HIS A 115 -5.16 2.98 -8.22
C HIS A 115 -6.41 3.85 -8.25
N SER A 116 -6.36 5.01 -7.59
CA SER A 116 -7.46 5.95 -7.58
C SER A 116 -7.75 6.50 -8.97
N GLU A 117 -6.71 6.82 -9.73
CA GLU A 117 -6.88 7.31 -11.09
C GLU A 117 -7.50 6.26 -12.00
N GLN A 118 -7.10 5.01 -11.85
CA GLN A 118 -7.68 3.93 -12.64
C GLN A 118 -9.17 3.77 -12.34
N ILE A 119 -9.56 3.87 -11.09
CA ILE A 119 -10.96 3.79 -10.71
C ILE A 119 -11.74 4.95 -11.30
N CYS A 120 -11.18 6.15 -11.26
CA CYS A 120 -11.82 7.32 -11.86
C CYS A 120 -12.03 7.14 -13.37
N LEU A 121 -11.03 6.58 -14.05
CA LEU A 121 -11.15 6.34 -15.47
C LEU A 121 -12.23 5.31 -15.79
N LEU A 122 -12.41 4.31 -14.94
CA LEU A 122 -13.43 3.30 -15.13
C LEU A 122 -14.84 3.86 -14.93
N TYR A 123 -14.99 4.72 -13.96
CA TYR A 123 -16.32 5.22 -13.61
C TYR A 123 -16.70 6.54 -14.24
N THR A 124 -15.73 7.37 -14.59
CA THR A 124 -16.03 8.53 -15.32
C THR A 124 -15.98 8.14 -16.74
N SER A 125 -16.83 7.60 -17.23
CA SER A 125 -16.95 7.31 -18.56
C SER A 125 -16.09 8.14 -19.46
N PRO A 126 -15.65 7.64 -20.47
CA PRO A 126 -14.86 8.27 -21.42
C PRO A 126 -15.59 9.29 -22.13
N SER A 127 -16.34 9.97 -21.55
CA SER A 127 -16.92 11.00 -22.17
C SER A 127 -15.81 11.74 -22.76
N PRO A 128 -15.91 11.97 -23.86
CA PRO A 128 -14.88 12.62 -24.51
C PRO A 128 -14.61 13.88 -23.95
N ARG A 129 -14.76 14.15 -23.37
CA ARG A 129 -14.26 15.07 -22.91
C ARG A 129 -13.64 15.64 -23.51
N ASP A 130 -13.72 15.26 -23.73
CA ASP A 130 -13.34 15.55 -24.16
C ASP A 130 -13.29 15.89 -24.47
#